data_81e95e5d5c1f4a2978e9d2ad6a6ad6a8
#
_entry.id   81e95e5d5c1f4a2978e9d2ad6a6ad6a8
#
_cell.length_a   1.000
_cell.length_b   1.000
_cell.length_c   1.000
_cell.angle_alpha   90.00
_cell.angle_beta   90.00
_cell.angle_gamma   90.00
#
_symmetry.space_group_name_H-M   'P 1'
#
loop_
_entity.id
_entity.type
_entity.pdbx_description
1 polymer ?
#
loop_
_entity_poly.entity_id
_entity_poly.type
_entity_poly.pdbx_seq_one_letter_code
_entity_poly.pdbx_strand_id
1 'polypeptide(L)'
;MRKESIYEAILNDIMNASISENYKNKMLKNVMRLKAQKMNIMITGATGCGKSSTINAMFNTEVAKVGVGVDPETMEIRKYELDNLVLWDTPGLGDGKEADNRHTKNIIKKLSEVDKNGNALIDLVLVILDGGSRDLGTAYELISKVIIPNFGEGKENRILVAINQADMAMKGHNWNYDRNKPNWKLVNFLEEKVWSVQDRVYEATGIIVEPIYYSAGYKDGWGEQSRPYNLSKLLYYIVKAIPSEK
;
A
#
# COMPACT_ATOMS: atom_id res chain seq x y z
N MET A 1 16.31 6.40 22.68
CA MET A 1 15.88 7.36 21.65
C MET A 1 14.37 7.24 21.51
N ARG A 2 13.60 8.35 21.59
CA ARG A 2 12.16 8.32 21.28
C ARG A 2 12.02 7.94 19.81
N LYS A 3 11.29 6.87 19.48
CA LYS A 3 10.94 6.56 18.10
C LYS A 3 10.10 7.73 17.57
N GLU A 4 10.50 8.30 16.44
CA GLU A 4 9.74 9.36 15.78
C GLU A 4 8.37 8.81 15.41
N SER A 5 7.31 9.54 15.76
CA SER A 5 5.94 9.16 15.41
C SER A 5 5.77 9.19 13.89
N ILE A 6 4.99 8.26 13.31
CA ILE A 6 4.66 8.27 11.87
C ILE A 6 4.12 9.64 11.43
N TYR A 7 3.40 10.33 12.29
CA TYR A 7 2.88 11.67 12.02
C TYR A 7 3.99 12.73 11.96
N GLU A 8 5.02 12.62 12.80
CA GLU A 8 6.18 13.52 12.77
C GLU A 8 6.97 13.34 11.47
N ALA A 9 7.21 12.09 11.07
CA ALA A 9 7.86 11.79 9.79
C ALA A 9 7.07 12.37 8.60
N ILE A 10 5.75 12.15 8.54
CA ILE A 10 4.89 12.69 7.48
C ILE A 10 4.92 14.22 7.49
N LEU A 11 4.83 14.87 8.67
CA LEU A 11 4.85 16.32 8.77
C LEU A 11 6.19 16.89 8.27
N ASN A 12 7.31 16.29 8.66
CA ASN A 12 8.62 16.68 8.18
C ASN A 12 8.74 16.57 6.66
N ASP A 13 8.25 15.48 6.07
CA ASP A 13 8.27 15.28 4.63
C ASP A 13 7.41 16.32 3.89
N ILE A 14 6.21 16.63 4.40
CA ILE A 14 5.34 17.68 3.83
C ILE A 14 6.00 19.03 3.89
N MET A 15 6.60 19.40 5.02
CA MET A 15 7.25 20.70 5.20
C MET A 15 8.45 20.87 4.28
N ASN A 16 9.21 19.80 4.03
CA ASN A 16 10.40 19.80 3.18
C ASN A 16 10.09 19.57 1.69
N ALA A 17 8.84 19.21 1.35
CA ALA A 17 8.46 18.96 -0.04
C ALA A 17 8.47 20.24 -0.89
N SER A 18 9.00 20.15 -2.10
CA SER A 18 8.99 21.22 -3.10
C SER A 18 7.64 21.29 -3.82
N ILE A 19 6.57 21.60 -3.08
CA ILE A 19 5.20 21.74 -3.56
C ILE A 19 4.63 23.11 -3.18
N SER A 20 3.53 23.52 -3.84
CA SER A 20 2.90 24.81 -3.56
C SER A 20 2.37 24.88 -2.11
N GLU A 21 2.38 26.07 -1.51
CA GLU A 21 1.88 26.30 -0.15
C GLU A 21 0.41 25.88 0.01
N ASN A 22 -0.41 26.08 -1.00
CA ASN A 22 -1.81 25.63 -0.99
C ASN A 22 -1.91 24.10 -0.86
N TYR A 23 -1.01 23.39 -1.54
CA TYR A 23 -0.93 21.93 -1.48
C TYR A 23 -0.41 21.45 -0.12
N LYS A 24 0.61 22.12 0.44
CA LYS A 24 1.11 21.84 1.81
C LYS A 24 0.00 21.99 2.83
N ASN A 25 -0.75 23.09 2.78
CA ASN A 25 -1.85 23.36 3.70
C ASN A 25 -2.95 22.30 3.62
N LYS A 26 -3.29 21.83 2.40
CA LYS A 26 -4.22 20.72 2.22
C LYS A 26 -3.71 19.44 2.88
N MET A 27 -2.43 19.12 2.70
CA MET A 27 -1.80 17.94 3.28
C MET A 27 -1.74 18.01 4.81
N LEU A 28 -1.36 19.16 5.38
CA LEU A 28 -1.37 19.38 6.83
C LEU A 28 -2.77 19.19 7.41
N LYS A 29 -3.80 19.70 6.74
CA LYS A 29 -5.20 19.50 7.14
C LYS A 29 -5.56 18.01 7.13
N ASN A 30 -5.13 17.25 6.15
CA ASN A 30 -5.36 15.81 6.07
C ASN A 30 -4.62 15.04 7.20
N VAL A 31 -3.39 15.44 7.54
CA VAL A 31 -2.67 14.85 8.68
C VAL A 31 -3.38 15.13 9.99
N MET A 32 -3.93 16.35 10.17
CA MET A 32 -4.74 16.67 11.35
C MET A 32 -6.01 15.83 11.42
N ARG A 33 -6.66 15.57 10.29
CA ARG A 33 -7.81 14.65 10.22
C ARG A 33 -7.41 13.24 10.61
N LEU A 34 -6.29 12.73 10.07
CA LEU A 34 -5.76 11.42 10.43
C LEU A 34 -5.48 11.30 11.94
N LYS A 35 -5.07 12.40 12.59
CA LYS A 35 -4.92 12.46 14.05
C LYS A 35 -6.25 12.51 14.81
N ALA A 36 -7.29 13.06 14.21
CA ALA A 36 -8.58 13.27 14.86
C ALA A 36 -9.57 12.12 14.67
N GLN A 37 -9.47 11.38 13.57
CA GLN A 37 -10.44 10.36 13.16
C GLN A 37 -9.73 9.04 12.82
N LYS A 38 -10.37 7.92 13.21
CA LYS A 38 -9.89 6.59 12.78
C LYS A 38 -10.06 6.44 11.28
N MET A 39 -8.95 6.08 10.62
CA MET A 39 -8.90 5.77 9.19
C MET A 39 -8.63 4.28 8.99
N ASN A 40 -9.53 3.61 8.33
CA ASN A 40 -9.44 2.18 8.03
C ASN A 40 -8.93 1.97 6.61
N ILE A 41 -7.74 1.42 6.47
CA ILE A 41 -7.10 1.13 5.20
C ILE A 41 -7.03 -0.39 5.03
N MET A 42 -7.66 -0.90 3.99
CA MET A 42 -7.47 -2.30 3.59
C MET A 42 -6.21 -2.40 2.74
N ILE A 43 -5.30 -3.31 3.13
CA ILE A 43 -4.08 -3.61 2.37
C ILE A 43 -4.27 -4.96 1.69
N THR A 44 -4.18 -4.99 0.37
CA THR A 44 -4.42 -6.19 -0.43
C THR A 44 -3.44 -6.29 -1.60
N GLY A 45 -3.43 -7.44 -2.28
CA GLY A 45 -2.53 -7.74 -3.39
C GLY A 45 -2.17 -9.23 -3.46
N ALA A 46 -1.35 -9.61 -4.43
CA ALA A 46 -0.91 -10.99 -4.60
C ALA A 46 -0.09 -11.50 -3.39
N THR A 47 -0.01 -12.82 -3.25
CA THR A 47 0.90 -13.46 -2.30
C THR A 47 2.35 -13.06 -2.61
N GLY A 48 3.13 -12.76 -1.59
CA GLY A 48 4.53 -12.37 -1.74
C GLY A 48 4.79 -10.91 -2.17
N CYS A 49 3.77 -10.10 -2.50
CA CYS A 49 3.98 -8.70 -2.90
C CYS A 49 4.43 -7.76 -1.74
N GLY A 50 4.50 -8.28 -0.50
CA GLY A 50 5.05 -7.56 0.64
C GLY A 50 4.05 -6.73 1.44
N LYS A 51 2.78 -7.15 1.55
CA LYS A 51 1.76 -6.49 2.37
C LYS A 51 2.19 -6.35 3.83
N SER A 52 2.50 -7.47 4.48
CA SER A 52 2.93 -7.49 5.88
C SER A 52 4.25 -6.75 6.08
N SER A 53 5.19 -6.82 5.12
CA SER A 53 6.43 -6.05 5.15
C SER A 53 6.18 -4.54 5.09
N THR A 54 5.19 -4.12 4.30
CA THR A 54 4.77 -2.71 4.23
C THR A 54 4.19 -2.24 5.56
N ILE A 55 3.34 -3.05 6.19
CA ILE A 55 2.79 -2.76 7.50
C ILE A 55 3.93 -2.60 8.52
N ASN A 56 4.87 -3.55 8.57
CA ASN A 56 6.01 -3.48 9.48
C ASN A 56 6.87 -2.23 9.25
N ALA A 57 7.12 -1.87 7.99
CA ALA A 57 7.85 -0.66 7.64
C ALA A 57 7.11 0.60 8.11
N MET A 58 5.79 0.68 7.93
CA MET A 58 4.97 1.81 8.38
C MET A 58 4.95 1.95 9.90
N PHE A 59 4.92 0.83 10.64
CA PHE A 59 4.96 0.82 12.10
C PHE A 59 6.38 0.99 12.66
N ASN A 60 7.41 0.89 11.82
CA ASN A 60 8.82 0.82 12.19
C ASN A 60 9.08 -0.25 13.28
N THR A 61 8.39 -1.38 13.17
CA THR A 61 8.49 -2.52 14.09
C THR A 61 7.86 -3.77 13.46
N GLU A 62 8.21 -4.95 13.95
CA GLU A 62 7.59 -6.20 13.54
C GLU A 62 6.24 -6.41 14.26
N VAL A 63 5.15 -5.99 13.64
CA VAL A 63 3.77 -6.23 14.13
C VAL A 63 3.05 -7.27 13.28
N ALA A 64 3.39 -7.39 12.00
CA ALA A 64 2.83 -8.37 11.08
C ALA A 64 3.85 -9.48 10.79
N LYS A 65 3.39 -10.74 10.78
CA LYS A 65 4.25 -11.86 10.37
C LYS A 65 4.53 -11.77 8.87
N VAL A 66 5.81 -11.87 8.52
CA VAL A 66 6.28 -11.93 7.14
C VAL A 66 6.67 -13.37 6.83
N GLY A 67 6.09 -13.96 5.79
CA GLY A 67 6.43 -15.31 5.35
C GLY A 67 7.89 -15.40 4.90
N VAL A 68 8.57 -16.46 5.34
CA VAL A 68 9.93 -16.83 4.94
C VAL A 68 9.86 -18.19 4.25
N GLY A 69 9.13 -18.26 3.13
CA GLY A 69 8.98 -19.54 2.46
C GLY A 69 7.89 -19.52 1.38
N VAL A 70 7.45 -20.72 0.99
CA VAL A 70 6.46 -20.93 -0.08
C VAL A 70 5.03 -20.81 0.45
N ASP A 71 4.82 -21.05 1.75
CA ASP A 71 3.49 -21.04 2.35
C ASP A 71 3.08 -19.62 2.76
N PRO A 72 1.81 -19.22 2.49
CA PRO A 72 1.30 -17.92 2.88
C PRO A 72 1.17 -17.79 4.40
N GLU A 73 1.73 -16.75 4.99
CA GLU A 73 1.68 -16.51 6.45
C GLU A 73 0.35 -15.91 6.91
N THR A 74 -0.36 -15.19 6.03
CA THR A 74 -1.62 -14.53 6.36
C THR A 74 -2.78 -15.31 5.76
N MET A 75 -3.50 -16.08 6.59
CA MET A 75 -4.64 -16.91 6.17
C MET A 75 -5.99 -16.21 6.37
N GLU A 76 -6.04 -15.20 7.22
CA GLU A 76 -7.23 -14.43 7.57
C GLU A 76 -6.93 -12.93 7.58
N ILE A 77 -7.97 -12.10 7.44
CA ILE A 77 -7.82 -10.65 7.54
C ILE A 77 -7.43 -10.29 8.98
N ARG A 78 -6.32 -9.61 9.13
CA ARG A 78 -5.79 -9.16 10.42
C ARG A 78 -5.85 -7.64 10.52
N LYS A 79 -6.12 -7.18 11.74
CA LYS A 79 -6.21 -5.76 12.08
C LYS A 79 -4.96 -5.33 12.84
N TYR A 80 -4.36 -4.23 12.40
CA TYR A 80 -3.27 -3.55 13.10
C TYR A 80 -3.66 -2.10 13.35
N GLU A 81 -3.43 -1.59 14.53
CA GLU A 81 -3.75 -0.22 14.91
C GLU A 81 -2.48 0.55 15.29
N LEU A 82 -2.32 1.72 14.69
CA LEU A 82 -1.29 2.69 15.03
C LEU A 82 -1.97 4.04 15.21
N ASP A 83 -2.17 4.44 16.45
CA ASP A 83 -2.99 5.60 16.82
C ASP A 83 -4.38 5.53 16.15
N ASN A 84 -4.68 6.47 15.26
CA ASN A 84 -5.93 6.51 14.50
C ASN A 84 -5.85 5.83 13.11
N LEU A 85 -4.70 5.28 12.74
CA LEU A 85 -4.54 4.50 11.53
C LEU A 85 -4.80 3.03 11.79
N VAL A 86 -5.80 2.47 11.15
CA VAL A 86 -6.18 1.06 11.24
C VAL A 86 -5.87 0.38 9.91
N LEU A 87 -4.96 -0.58 9.92
CA LEU A 87 -4.57 -1.35 8.75
C LEU A 87 -5.19 -2.74 8.81
N TRP A 88 -5.88 -3.12 7.75
CA TRP A 88 -6.49 -4.43 7.58
C TRP A 88 -5.68 -5.23 6.56
N ASP A 89 -4.80 -6.11 7.07
CA ASP A 89 -3.97 -6.99 6.23
C ASP A 89 -4.80 -8.15 5.72
N THR A 90 -4.86 -8.31 4.40
CA THR A 90 -5.62 -9.40 3.78
C THR A 90 -4.71 -10.54 3.34
N PRO A 91 -5.22 -11.78 3.29
CA PRO A 91 -4.52 -12.86 2.62
C PRO A 91 -4.16 -12.47 1.18
N GLY A 92 -3.02 -12.96 0.71
CA GLY A 92 -2.63 -12.79 -0.70
C GLY A 92 -3.50 -13.61 -1.64
N LEU A 93 -3.59 -13.20 -2.89
CA LEU A 93 -4.18 -13.96 -3.97
C LEU A 93 -3.08 -14.58 -4.83
N GLY A 94 -3.39 -15.72 -5.47
CA GLY A 94 -2.43 -16.47 -6.29
C GLY A 94 -1.96 -17.78 -5.66
N ASP A 95 -2.59 -18.21 -4.54
CA ASP A 95 -2.27 -19.46 -3.85
C ASP A 95 -3.13 -20.66 -4.33
N GLY A 96 -3.88 -20.45 -5.40
CA GLY A 96 -4.73 -21.46 -6.02
C GLY A 96 -6.23 -21.18 -5.87
N LYS A 97 -7.03 -21.78 -6.76
CA LYS A 97 -8.45 -21.45 -6.95
C LYS A 97 -9.30 -21.46 -5.68
N GLU A 98 -9.13 -22.48 -4.83
CA GLU A 98 -9.96 -22.61 -3.62
C GLU A 98 -9.58 -21.57 -2.56
N ALA A 99 -8.27 -21.34 -2.37
CA ALA A 99 -7.77 -20.31 -1.47
C ALA A 99 -8.19 -18.93 -1.94
N ASP A 100 -7.99 -18.63 -3.23
CA ASP A 100 -8.34 -17.35 -3.84
C ASP A 100 -9.85 -17.05 -3.73
N ASN A 101 -10.71 -18.04 -3.96
CA ASN A 101 -12.15 -17.87 -3.80
C ASN A 101 -12.54 -17.56 -2.34
N ARG A 102 -11.91 -18.21 -1.36
CA ARG A 102 -12.14 -17.91 0.06
C ARG A 102 -11.64 -16.53 0.43
N HIS A 103 -10.44 -16.17 -0.01
CA HIS A 103 -9.83 -14.85 0.25
C HIS A 103 -10.67 -13.73 -0.38
N THR A 104 -11.11 -13.91 -1.62
CA THR A 104 -12.01 -12.99 -2.31
C THR A 104 -13.31 -12.76 -1.54
N LYS A 105 -13.96 -13.82 -1.07
CA LYS A 105 -15.18 -13.70 -0.24
C LYS A 105 -14.93 -12.89 1.04
N ASN A 106 -13.79 -13.12 1.70
CA ASN A 106 -13.41 -12.38 2.91
C ASN A 106 -13.18 -10.89 2.62
N ILE A 107 -12.52 -10.57 1.51
CA ILE A 107 -12.29 -9.19 1.06
C ILE A 107 -13.64 -8.51 0.78
N ILE A 108 -14.52 -9.13 0.00
CA ILE A 108 -15.86 -8.61 -0.31
C ILE A 108 -16.65 -8.35 0.98
N LYS A 109 -16.68 -9.34 1.88
CA LYS A 109 -17.34 -9.18 3.18
C LYS A 109 -16.79 -7.99 3.95
N LYS A 110 -15.47 -7.83 4.02
CA LYS A 110 -14.85 -6.71 4.73
C LYS A 110 -15.16 -5.35 4.08
N LEU A 111 -15.21 -5.27 2.75
CA LEU A 111 -15.57 -4.05 2.02
C LEU A 111 -17.04 -3.64 2.25
N SER A 112 -17.93 -4.62 2.48
CA SER A 112 -19.35 -4.37 2.75
C SER A 112 -19.68 -4.06 4.21
N GLU A 113 -18.71 -4.18 5.13
CA GLU A 113 -18.93 -3.86 6.54
C GLU A 113 -19.14 -2.35 6.74
N VAL A 114 -20.01 -2.02 7.69
CA VAL A 114 -20.29 -0.64 8.09
C VAL A 114 -19.83 -0.40 9.52
N ASP A 115 -19.52 0.84 9.84
CA ASP A 115 -19.23 1.29 11.20
C ASP A 115 -20.53 1.44 12.02
N LYS A 116 -20.40 1.81 13.29
CA LYS A 116 -21.54 2.03 14.20
C LYS A 116 -22.50 3.15 13.76
N ASN A 117 -22.10 4.00 12.82
CA ASN A 117 -22.90 5.09 12.26
C ASN A 117 -23.54 4.71 10.92
N GLY A 118 -23.30 3.49 10.42
CA GLY A 118 -23.79 3.02 9.13
C GLY A 118 -22.91 3.42 7.94
N ASN A 119 -21.77 4.07 8.16
CA ASN A 119 -20.82 4.39 7.10
C ASN A 119 -19.95 3.17 6.76
N ALA A 120 -19.48 3.10 5.52
CA ALA A 120 -18.54 2.04 5.13
C ALA A 120 -17.34 2.00 6.09
N LEU A 121 -17.01 0.81 6.59
CA LEU A 121 -15.90 0.61 7.52
C LEU A 121 -14.56 0.95 6.87
N ILE A 122 -14.35 0.52 5.64
CA ILE A 122 -13.09 0.72 4.91
C ILE A 122 -13.12 2.09 4.21
N ASP A 123 -12.16 2.94 4.55
CA ASP A 123 -12.04 4.29 3.99
C ASP A 123 -11.18 4.32 2.72
N LEU A 124 -10.10 3.54 2.70
CA LEU A 124 -9.15 3.44 1.57
C LEU A 124 -8.80 1.98 1.31
N VAL A 125 -8.54 1.65 0.05
CA VAL A 125 -7.96 0.36 -0.34
C VAL A 125 -6.59 0.62 -0.95
N LEU A 126 -5.55 0.04 -0.37
CA LEU A 126 -4.19 0.06 -0.88
C LEU A 126 -3.88 -1.29 -1.53
N VAL A 127 -3.78 -1.30 -2.85
CA VAL A 127 -3.39 -2.48 -3.62
C VAL A 127 -1.88 -2.46 -3.82
N ILE A 128 -1.20 -3.47 -3.26
CA ILE A 128 0.25 -3.60 -3.37
C ILE A 128 0.58 -4.57 -4.51
N LEU A 129 1.44 -4.11 -5.41
CA LEU A 129 1.98 -4.86 -6.54
C LEU A 129 3.44 -5.21 -6.29
N ASP A 130 3.89 -6.33 -6.83
CA ASP A 130 5.30 -6.73 -6.81
C ASP A 130 6.07 -6.04 -7.94
N GLY A 131 7.07 -5.27 -7.59
CA GLY A 131 7.97 -4.58 -8.52
C GLY A 131 8.84 -5.54 -9.34
N GLY A 132 9.18 -6.69 -8.80
CA GLY A 132 9.95 -7.74 -9.46
C GLY A 132 9.14 -8.60 -10.44
N SER A 133 7.82 -8.70 -10.24
CA SER A 133 6.94 -9.52 -11.08
C SER A 133 6.69 -8.87 -12.45
N ARG A 134 6.66 -9.71 -13.50
CA ARG A 134 6.20 -9.32 -14.83
C ARG A 134 4.70 -9.52 -15.01
N ASP A 135 4.15 -10.52 -14.33
CA ASP A 135 2.73 -10.82 -14.37
C ASP A 135 2.02 -10.17 -13.18
N LEU A 136 1.13 -9.24 -13.49
CA LEU A 136 0.28 -8.54 -12.55
C LEU A 136 -1.21 -8.86 -12.77
N GLY A 137 -1.52 -9.91 -13.55
CA GLY A 137 -2.88 -10.29 -13.93
C GLY A 137 -3.79 -10.50 -12.71
N THR A 138 -3.33 -11.22 -11.70
CA THR A 138 -4.06 -11.43 -10.43
C THR A 138 -4.44 -10.11 -9.76
N ALA A 139 -3.53 -9.12 -9.76
CA ALA A 139 -3.80 -7.82 -9.16
C ALA A 139 -4.82 -7.00 -9.96
N TYR A 140 -4.77 -7.05 -11.30
CA TYR A 140 -5.76 -6.39 -12.15
C TYR A 140 -7.15 -7.03 -12.00
N GLU A 141 -7.22 -8.36 -11.92
CA GLU A 141 -8.48 -9.06 -11.63
C GLU A 141 -9.03 -8.70 -10.24
N LEU A 142 -8.18 -8.62 -9.23
CA LEU A 142 -8.57 -8.17 -7.91
C LEU A 142 -9.18 -6.77 -7.94
N ILE A 143 -8.54 -5.82 -8.62
CA ILE A 143 -9.05 -4.44 -8.72
C ILE A 143 -10.39 -4.43 -9.47
N SER A 144 -10.45 -5.01 -10.68
CA SER A 144 -11.59 -4.89 -11.58
C SER A 144 -12.79 -5.74 -11.17
N LYS A 145 -12.56 -6.97 -10.66
CA LYS A 145 -13.64 -7.93 -10.37
C LYS A 145 -14.05 -7.96 -8.90
N VAL A 146 -13.18 -7.50 -7.99
CA VAL A 146 -13.43 -7.61 -6.55
C VAL A 146 -13.56 -6.24 -5.89
N ILE A 147 -12.54 -5.37 -6.01
CA ILE A 147 -12.52 -4.11 -5.27
C ILE A 147 -13.56 -3.15 -5.82
N ILE A 148 -13.48 -2.79 -7.11
CA ILE A 148 -14.35 -1.79 -7.72
C ILE A 148 -15.83 -2.13 -7.55
N PRO A 149 -16.31 -3.34 -7.88
CA PRO A 149 -17.74 -3.66 -7.76
C PRO A 149 -18.26 -3.64 -6.32
N ASN A 150 -17.38 -3.82 -5.32
CA ASN A 150 -17.78 -3.99 -3.92
C ASN A 150 -17.37 -2.83 -3.01
N PHE A 151 -16.61 -1.85 -3.51
CA PHE A 151 -16.17 -0.72 -2.69
C PHE A 151 -17.18 0.44 -2.68
N GLY A 152 -18.12 0.45 -3.62
CA GLY A 152 -19.19 1.44 -3.76
C GLY A 152 -18.86 2.58 -4.72
N GLU A 153 -19.90 3.13 -5.31
CA GLU A 153 -19.81 4.23 -6.27
C GLU A 153 -19.22 5.51 -5.66
N GLY A 154 -18.51 6.28 -6.46
CA GLY A 154 -17.90 7.56 -6.05
C GLY A 154 -16.65 7.40 -5.14
N LYS A 155 -16.15 6.17 -4.96
CA LYS A 155 -14.97 5.90 -4.12
C LYS A 155 -13.71 5.56 -4.91
N GLU A 156 -13.71 5.79 -6.21
CA GLU A 156 -12.60 5.47 -7.11
C GLU A 156 -11.30 6.17 -6.65
N ASN A 157 -11.40 7.41 -6.16
CA ASN A 157 -10.27 8.16 -5.62
C ASN A 157 -9.70 7.60 -4.30
N ARG A 158 -10.34 6.58 -3.73
CA ARG A 158 -9.93 5.90 -2.50
C ARG A 158 -9.26 4.56 -2.78
N ILE A 159 -9.01 4.23 -4.04
CA ILE A 159 -8.25 3.06 -4.46
C ILE A 159 -6.85 3.52 -4.83
N LEU A 160 -5.88 3.10 -4.02
CA LEU A 160 -4.48 3.42 -4.18
C LEU A 160 -3.74 2.20 -4.70
N VAL A 161 -2.83 2.40 -5.64
CA VAL A 161 -1.97 1.34 -6.18
C VAL A 161 -0.52 1.69 -5.91
N ALA A 162 0.22 0.76 -5.28
CA ALA A 162 1.61 0.97 -4.94
C ALA A 162 2.47 -0.24 -5.34
N ILE A 163 3.57 0.01 -6.01
CA ILE A 163 4.51 -1.00 -6.49
C ILE A 163 5.62 -1.13 -5.46
N ASN A 164 5.57 -2.20 -4.68
CA ASN A 164 6.59 -2.54 -3.68
C ASN A 164 7.75 -3.29 -4.32
N GLN A 165 8.79 -3.58 -3.53
CA GLN A 165 9.97 -4.33 -3.97
C GLN A 165 10.70 -3.67 -5.16
N ALA A 166 10.76 -2.34 -5.16
CA ALA A 166 11.49 -1.59 -6.18
C ALA A 166 12.98 -1.98 -6.23
N ASP A 167 13.55 -2.40 -5.10
CA ASP A 167 14.91 -2.92 -4.96
C ASP A 167 15.11 -4.27 -5.67
N MET A 168 14.06 -5.07 -5.78
CA MET A 168 14.07 -6.38 -6.44
C MET A 168 13.70 -6.31 -7.94
N ALA A 169 13.21 -5.18 -8.41
CA ALA A 169 12.92 -4.97 -9.82
C ALA A 169 14.19 -5.16 -10.66
N MET A 170 14.04 -5.61 -11.91
CA MET A 170 15.16 -6.04 -12.75
C MET A 170 16.05 -7.11 -12.08
N LYS A 171 15.49 -7.99 -11.25
CA LYS A 171 16.19 -9.04 -10.47
C LYS A 171 17.25 -8.48 -9.51
N GLY A 172 16.99 -7.32 -8.89
CA GLY A 172 17.91 -6.63 -7.99
C GLY A 172 19.09 -5.94 -8.70
N HIS A 173 19.16 -6.04 -10.04
CA HIS A 173 20.16 -5.30 -10.79
C HIS A 173 19.86 -3.81 -10.79
N ASN A 174 20.90 -2.98 -10.80
CA ASN A 174 20.80 -1.53 -10.84
C ASN A 174 20.29 -0.88 -9.54
N TRP A 175 20.21 -1.63 -8.43
CA TRP A 175 20.03 -1.10 -7.08
C TRP A 175 21.39 -0.80 -6.45
N ASN A 176 21.56 0.39 -5.90
CA ASN A 176 22.75 0.73 -5.14
C ASN A 176 22.48 0.43 -3.66
N TYR A 177 23.01 -0.70 -3.18
CA TYR A 177 22.80 -1.16 -1.80
C TYR A 177 23.43 -0.25 -0.76
N ASP A 178 24.58 0.41 -1.06
CA ASP A 178 25.23 1.31 -0.11
C ASP A 178 24.41 2.58 0.13
N ARG A 179 23.85 3.13 -0.94
CA ARG A 179 23.03 4.35 -0.91
C ARG A 179 21.54 4.08 -0.76
N ASN A 180 21.13 2.80 -0.76
CA ASN A 180 19.74 2.37 -0.71
C ASN A 180 18.83 3.08 -1.71
N LYS A 181 19.22 3.09 -2.98
CA LYS A 181 18.45 3.76 -4.04
C LYS A 181 18.71 3.15 -5.42
N PRO A 182 17.73 3.25 -6.35
CA PRO A 182 17.93 2.81 -7.73
C PRO A 182 18.94 3.71 -8.46
N ASN A 183 19.64 3.15 -9.45
CA ASN A 183 20.33 3.95 -10.45
C ASN A 183 19.35 4.42 -11.53
N TRP A 184 19.84 5.24 -12.48
CA TRP A 184 18.96 5.82 -13.51
C TRP A 184 18.27 4.79 -14.40
N LYS A 185 18.89 3.62 -14.68
CA LYS A 185 18.29 2.54 -15.50
C LYS A 185 17.09 1.93 -14.79
N LEU A 186 17.23 1.69 -13.49
CA LEU A 186 16.16 1.14 -12.69
C LEU A 186 15.04 2.17 -12.47
N VAL A 187 15.38 3.44 -12.31
CA VAL A 187 14.38 4.52 -12.25
C VAL A 187 13.52 4.52 -13.51
N ASN A 188 14.14 4.53 -14.70
CA ASN A 188 13.40 4.49 -15.96
C ASN A 188 12.48 3.26 -16.06
N PHE A 189 13.00 2.08 -15.72
CA PHE A 189 12.21 0.85 -15.70
C PHE A 189 11.00 0.94 -14.74
N LEU A 190 11.19 1.50 -13.55
CA LEU A 190 10.12 1.66 -12.55
C LEU A 190 9.08 2.70 -13.02
N GLU A 191 9.50 3.79 -13.64
CA GLU A 191 8.59 4.77 -14.23
C GLU A 191 7.78 4.16 -15.39
N GLU A 192 8.41 3.41 -16.30
CA GLU A 192 7.70 2.67 -17.36
C GLU A 192 6.68 1.68 -16.77
N LYS A 193 7.04 1.02 -15.66
CA LYS A 193 6.13 0.11 -14.95
C LYS A 193 4.95 0.86 -14.34
N VAL A 194 5.17 2.05 -13.75
CA VAL A 194 4.10 2.92 -13.25
C VAL A 194 3.11 3.26 -14.36
N TRP A 195 3.61 3.72 -15.52
CA TRP A 195 2.77 4.02 -16.69
C TRP A 195 1.98 2.80 -17.16
N SER A 196 2.64 1.65 -17.31
CA SER A 196 1.99 0.40 -17.72
C SER A 196 0.88 -0.03 -16.75
N VAL A 197 1.10 0.11 -15.44
CA VAL A 197 0.08 -0.20 -14.43
C VAL A 197 -1.10 0.76 -14.52
N GLN A 198 -0.85 2.05 -14.66
CA GLN A 198 -1.88 3.07 -14.83
C GLN A 198 -2.77 2.78 -16.02
N ASP A 199 -2.16 2.55 -17.19
CA ASP A 199 -2.88 2.26 -18.45
C ASP A 199 -3.74 1.01 -18.32
N ARG A 200 -3.18 -0.08 -17.78
CA ARG A 200 -3.92 -1.35 -17.63
C ARG A 200 -5.05 -1.28 -16.62
N VAL A 201 -4.87 -0.56 -15.53
CA VAL A 201 -5.98 -0.33 -14.58
C VAL A 201 -7.08 0.48 -15.26
N TYR A 202 -6.70 1.52 -16.02
CA TYR A 202 -7.67 2.32 -16.77
C TYR A 202 -8.41 1.49 -17.83
N GLU A 203 -7.69 0.70 -18.64
CA GLU A 203 -8.30 -0.19 -19.64
C GLU A 203 -9.28 -1.20 -19.03
N ALA A 204 -8.93 -1.76 -17.86
CA ALA A 204 -9.76 -2.77 -17.21
C ALA A 204 -10.96 -2.21 -16.47
N THR A 205 -10.94 -0.93 -16.09
CA THR A 205 -11.88 -0.40 -15.07
C THR A 205 -12.44 0.98 -15.39
N GLY A 206 -11.82 1.75 -16.27
CA GLY A 206 -12.13 3.17 -16.53
C GLY A 206 -11.64 4.11 -15.42
N ILE A 207 -10.96 3.60 -14.38
CA ILE A 207 -10.49 4.39 -13.24
C ILE A 207 -9.04 4.84 -13.45
N ILE A 208 -8.78 6.13 -13.21
CA ILE A 208 -7.43 6.67 -13.24
C ILE A 208 -6.81 6.51 -11.84
N VAL A 209 -5.71 5.78 -11.77
CA VAL A 209 -4.86 5.66 -10.59
C VAL A 209 -3.53 6.35 -10.85
N GLU A 210 -2.86 6.81 -9.81
CA GLU A 210 -1.50 7.38 -9.87
C GLU A 210 -0.54 6.44 -9.11
N PRO A 211 -0.07 5.32 -9.69
CA PRO A 211 0.76 4.38 -8.96
C PRO A 211 2.08 5.03 -8.53
N ILE A 212 2.58 4.59 -7.39
CA ILE A 212 3.93 4.95 -6.91
C ILE A 212 4.76 3.69 -6.76
N TYR A 213 6.09 3.82 -6.77
CA TYR A 213 6.97 2.71 -6.41
C TYR A 213 7.76 3.01 -5.15
N TYR A 214 8.01 1.95 -4.37
CA TYR A 214 8.74 2.00 -3.11
C TYR A 214 9.35 0.63 -2.80
N SER A 215 10.18 0.55 -1.76
CA SER A 215 10.57 -0.70 -1.13
C SER A 215 10.22 -0.63 0.36
N ALA A 216 9.53 -1.65 0.87
CA ALA A 216 9.29 -1.81 2.30
C ALA A 216 10.58 -2.17 3.08
N GLY A 217 11.68 -2.33 2.38
CA GLY A 217 12.94 -2.81 2.93
C GLY A 217 13.03 -4.34 2.90
N TYR A 218 14.11 -4.86 3.43
CA TYR A 218 14.39 -6.29 3.47
C TYR A 218 14.79 -6.72 4.88
N LYS A 219 14.63 -8.00 5.18
CA LYS A 219 15.14 -8.57 6.42
C LYS A 219 16.65 -8.76 6.30
N ASP A 220 17.39 -8.25 7.25
CA ASP A 220 18.81 -8.49 7.38
C ASP A 220 19.10 -9.89 7.92
N GLY A 221 20.40 -10.22 8.09
CA GLY A 221 20.82 -11.51 8.63
C GLY A 221 20.40 -11.79 10.09
N TRP A 222 19.88 -10.76 10.79
CA TRP A 222 19.36 -10.82 12.16
C TRP A 222 17.84 -10.90 12.20
N GLY A 223 17.18 -10.86 11.04
CA GLY A 223 15.72 -10.93 10.89
C GLY A 223 15.01 -9.59 11.05
N GLU A 224 15.73 -8.50 11.29
CA GLU A 224 15.14 -7.16 11.36
C GLU A 224 14.88 -6.59 9.96
N GLN A 225 13.67 -6.06 9.76
CA GLN A 225 13.34 -5.36 8.53
C GLN A 225 13.91 -3.95 8.56
N SER A 226 14.77 -3.66 7.60
CA SER A 226 15.50 -2.40 7.55
C SER A 226 15.49 -1.77 6.16
N ARG A 227 15.96 -0.51 6.11
CA ARG A 227 16.24 0.22 4.87
C ARG A 227 15.07 0.35 3.90
N PRO A 228 13.88 0.84 4.33
CA PRO A 228 12.82 1.17 3.40
C PRO A 228 13.25 2.30 2.44
N TYR A 229 12.67 2.31 1.25
CA TYR A 229 12.90 3.34 0.24
C TYR A 229 11.56 3.92 -0.22
N ASN A 230 11.47 5.24 -0.37
CA ASN A 230 10.23 5.95 -0.73
C ASN A 230 9.03 5.66 0.19
N LEU A 231 9.24 5.21 1.42
CA LEU A 231 8.14 4.95 2.36
C LEU A 231 7.39 6.24 2.70
N SER A 232 8.09 7.35 2.84
CA SER A 232 7.49 8.67 3.03
C SER A 232 6.58 9.07 1.85
N LYS A 233 6.98 8.72 0.61
CA LYS A 233 6.13 8.93 -0.57
C LYS A 233 4.86 8.09 -0.52
N LEU A 234 4.92 6.85 -0.01
CA LEU A 234 3.74 6.01 0.22
C LEU A 234 2.82 6.64 1.28
N LEU A 235 3.37 7.09 2.39
CA LEU A 235 2.59 7.75 3.46
C LEU A 235 1.95 9.05 2.96
N TYR A 236 2.70 9.85 2.21
CA TYR A 236 2.17 11.03 1.53
C TYR A 236 1.00 10.69 0.60
N TYR A 237 1.13 9.61 -0.18
CA TYR A 237 0.10 9.14 -1.10
C TYR A 237 -1.19 8.75 -0.36
N ILE A 238 -1.06 8.03 0.75
CA ILE A 238 -2.17 7.69 1.63
C ILE A 238 -2.84 8.96 2.18
N VAL A 239 -2.05 9.89 2.73
CA VAL A 239 -2.57 11.15 3.29
C VAL A 239 -3.27 12.02 2.24
N LYS A 240 -2.76 12.04 0.99
CA LYS A 240 -3.39 12.74 -0.13
C LYS A 240 -4.82 12.23 -0.41
N ALA A 241 -5.04 10.93 -0.26
CA ALA A 241 -6.30 10.26 -0.59
C ALA A 241 -7.32 10.22 0.57
N ILE A 242 -7.01 10.78 1.74
CA ILE A 242 -7.94 10.83 2.87
C ILE A 242 -9.21 11.58 2.47
N PRO A 243 -10.40 10.94 2.61
CA PRO A 243 -11.67 11.56 2.28
C PRO A 243 -11.91 12.87 3.03
N SER A 244 -12.55 13.83 2.39
CA SER A 244 -12.89 15.11 3.02
C SER A 244 -14.04 14.99 4.02
N GLU A 245 -14.88 13.97 3.84
CA GLU A 245 -16.05 13.68 4.66
C GLU A 245 -16.06 12.22 5.07
N LYS A 246 -16.47 11.96 6.32
CA LYS A 246 -16.69 10.65 6.88
C LYS A 246 -18.00 10.65 7.64
#